data_f6cc7e5b1a7331a27e362f8ff94f782e
#
_entry.id   f6cc7e5b1a7331a27e362f8ff94f782e
#
_cell.length_a   1.000
_cell.length_b   1.000
_cell.length_c   1.000
_cell.angle_alpha   90.00
_cell.angle_beta   90.00
_cell.angle_gamma   90.00
#
_symmetry.space_group_name_H-M   'P 1'
#
loop_
_entity.id
_entity.type
_entity.pdbx_description
1 polymer ?
#
loop_
_entity_poly.entity_id
_entity_poly.type
_entity_poly.pdbx_seq_one_letter_code
_entity_poly.pdbx_strand_id
1 'polypeptide(L)'
;SSNTLTRSLSESQTNNINRQDMENKKTCLYDKHVALGALISPFGGFDMPIQYSSIIDEHQAVRQHCGVFDVSHMGEVRVSGPDAEKYVNHIFTNDIKDAPQGKIYYGMMCYPNGGTVDDLLVYKMGHQDYFIVINAANIDKDVEWMKGHAEGFDITLDHCSDRYGQLAVQGPESPQVMLDILGLNCNDLVFYTVKTITLADGEEIIVSRTGYTGEDGFEIYGSHDYI
;
A
#
# COMPACT_ATOMS: atom_id res chain seq x y z
N SER A 1 2.88 67.44 0.57
CA SER A 1 2.84 66.29 1.44
C SER A 1 2.04 65.19 0.79
N SER A 2 2.68 64.31 0.01
CA SER A 2 2.07 63.14 -0.62
C SER A 2 2.66 61.88 0.02
N ASN A 3 1.79 61.16 0.75
CA ASN A 3 2.09 59.83 1.29
C ASN A 3 1.84 58.78 0.23
N THR A 4 2.89 58.16 -0.23
CA THR A 4 2.81 56.98 -1.09
C THR A 4 2.81 55.77 -0.18
N LEU A 5 1.65 55.07 -0.11
CA LEU A 5 1.51 53.77 0.53
C LEU A 5 1.94 52.70 -0.48
N THR A 6 3.11 52.16 -0.34
CA THR A 6 3.51 50.90 -0.97
C THR A 6 2.93 49.74 -0.18
N ARG A 7 1.97 49.10 -0.76
CA ARG A 7 1.34 47.87 -0.22
C ARG A 7 2.24 46.69 -0.60
N SER A 8 2.90 46.10 0.37
CA SER A 8 3.61 44.83 0.22
C SER A 8 2.58 43.73 -0.05
N LEU A 9 2.66 43.14 -1.23
CA LEU A 9 1.91 41.90 -1.55
C LEU A 9 2.56 40.77 -0.72
N SER A 10 1.73 40.11 0.09
CA SER A 10 2.13 39.11 1.04
C SER A 10 2.60 37.84 0.36
N GLU A 11 3.59 37.19 0.94
CA GLU A 11 4.20 35.89 0.56
C GLU A 11 3.21 34.72 0.47
N SER A 12 1.93 34.95 0.73
CA SER A 12 0.87 33.93 0.64
C SER A 12 0.42 33.58 -0.79
N GLN A 13 0.83 34.37 -1.80
CA GLN A 13 0.47 34.09 -3.21
C GLN A 13 1.53 33.29 -3.97
N THR A 14 2.75 33.17 -3.44
CA THR A 14 3.83 32.43 -4.10
C THR A 14 3.78 30.93 -3.86
N ASN A 15 3.06 30.48 -2.81
CA ASN A 15 2.97 29.05 -2.47
C ASN A 15 1.83 28.28 -3.17
N ASN A 16 0.96 28.97 -3.92
CA ASN A 16 -0.15 28.33 -4.65
C ASN A 16 0.19 27.99 -6.12
N ILE A 17 1.33 28.40 -6.65
CA ILE A 17 1.67 28.20 -8.07
C ILE A 17 2.37 26.84 -8.28
N ASN A 18 2.96 26.22 -7.25
CA ASN A 18 3.76 25.00 -7.38
C ASN A 18 2.98 23.68 -7.17
N ARG A 19 1.67 23.70 -6.99
CA ARG A 19 0.86 22.47 -6.84
C ARG A 19 0.08 22.05 -8.11
N GLN A 20 0.11 22.84 -9.17
CA GLN A 20 -0.73 22.59 -10.37
C GLN A 20 -0.01 21.92 -11.54
N ASP A 21 1.30 21.65 -11.47
CA ASP A 21 2.07 21.08 -12.59
C ASP A 21 2.83 19.78 -12.24
N MET A 22 2.50 19.10 -11.13
CA MET A 22 3.05 17.74 -10.95
C MET A 22 2.12 16.75 -11.62
N GLU A 23 2.58 16.17 -12.74
CA GLU A 23 1.91 15.06 -13.41
C GLU A 23 1.71 13.91 -12.41
N ASN A 24 0.49 13.34 -12.35
CA ASN A 24 0.22 12.20 -11.49
C ASN A 24 1.07 11.01 -11.93
N LYS A 25 1.48 10.20 -10.95
CA LYS A 25 2.16 8.94 -11.21
C LYS A 25 1.21 7.95 -11.88
N LYS A 26 1.76 6.94 -12.51
CA LYS A 26 1.04 5.83 -13.14
C LYS A 26 1.49 4.53 -12.52
N THR A 27 0.54 3.61 -12.30
CA THR A 27 0.88 2.24 -11.89
C THR A 27 1.43 1.44 -13.07
N CYS A 28 2.00 0.27 -12.82
CA CYS A 28 2.45 -0.64 -13.87
C CYS A 28 1.30 -1.13 -14.77
N LEU A 29 0.05 -1.04 -14.32
CA LEU A 29 -1.13 -1.47 -15.05
C LEU A 29 -1.86 -0.33 -15.79
N TYR A 30 -1.38 0.91 -15.71
CA TYR A 30 -2.07 2.07 -16.26
C TYR A 30 -2.50 1.89 -17.72
N ASP A 31 -1.59 1.43 -18.59
CA ASP A 31 -1.90 1.26 -20.02
C ASP A 31 -2.95 0.17 -20.25
N LYS A 32 -2.99 -0.86 -19.41
CA LYS A 32 -4.04 -1.90 -19.42
C LYS A 32 -5.39 -1.33 -19.03
N HIS A 33 -5.45 -0.46 -18.03
CA HIS A 33 -6.69 0.23 -17.64
C HIS A 33 -7.24 1.07 -18.77
N VAL A 34 -6.38 1.85 -19.42
CA VAL A 34 -6.76 2.67 -20.60
C VAL A 34 -7.26 1.79 -21.74
N ALA A 35 -6.55 0.70 -22.06
CA ALA A 35 -6.92 -0.23 -23.13
C ALA A 35 -8.27 -0.93 -22.85
N LEU A 36 -8.62 -1.14 -21.60
CA LEU A 36 -9.91 -1.71 -21.16
C LEU A 36 -11.03 -0.66 -21.09
N GLY A 37 -10.75 0.60 -21.42
CA GLY A 37 -11.74 1.68 -21.44
C GLY A 37 -12.11 2.20 -20.04
N ALA A 38 -11.21 2.07 -19.07
CA ALA A 38 -11.44 2.58 -17.73
C ALA A 38 -11.60 4.11 -17.71
N LEU A 39 -12.50 4.60 -16.88
CA LEU A 39 -12.57 6.01 -16.51
C LEU A 39 -11.44 6.31 -15.52
N ILE A 40 -10.45 7.08 -15.95
CA ILE A 40 -9.28 7.44 -15.13
C ILE A 40 -9.54 8.73 -14.36
N SER A 41 -9.12 8.77 -13.10
CA SER A 41 -9.20 9.94 -12.23
C SER A 41 -8.02 10.01 -11.27
N PRO A 42 -7.57 11.21 -10.87
CA PRO A 42 -6.55 11.37 -9.83
C PRO A 42 -6.98 10.76 -8.49
N PHE A 43 -6.10 9.93 -7.93
CA PHE A 43 -6.27 9.34 -6.60
C PHE A 43 -4.91 9.09 -5.94
N GLY A 44 -4.68 9.64 -4.74
CA GLY A 44 -3.45 9.40 -3.97
C GLY A 44 -2.16 9.82 -4.67
N GLY A 45 -2.22 10.78 -5.61
CA GLY A 45 -1.07 11.20 -6.44
C GLY A 45 -0.84 10.35 -7.68
N PHE A 46 -1.76 9.44 -8.00
CA PHE A 46 -1.74 8.57 -9.18
C PHE A 46 -2.96 8.81 -10.06
N ASP A 47 -2.84 8.50 -11.35
CA ASP A 47 -3.97 8.34 -12.26
C ASP A 47 -4.51 6.92 -12.15
N MET A 48 -5.70 6.76 -11.54
CA MET A 48 -6.28 5.47 -11.20
C MET A 48 -7.60 5.21 -11.91
N PRO A 49 -7.92 3.95 -12.24
CA PRO A 49 -9.22 3.58 -12.78
C PRO A 49 -10.28 3.65 -11.67
N ILE A 50 -11.36 4.41 -11.89
CA ILE A 50 -12.46 4.51 -10.93
C ILE A 50 -13.65 3.62 -11.31
N GLN A 51 -13.78 3.29 -12.59
CA GLN A 51 -14.76 2.32 -13.10
C GLN A 51 -14.41 1.90 -14.53
N TYR A 52 -14.93 0.76 -14.95
CA TYR A 52 -14.87 0.26 -16.34
C TYR A 52 -16.24 0.30 -17.00
N SER A 53 -17.24 -0.36 -16.43
CA SER A 53 -18.62 -0.38 -16.91
C SER A 53 -19.51 0.53 -16.09
N SER A 54 -19.71 0.18 -14.82
CA SER A 54 -20.48 0.97 -13.87
C SER A 54 -20.03 0.65 -12.43
N ILE A 55 -20.00 1.66 -11.57
CA ILE A 55 -19.66 1.50 -10.16
C ILE A 55 -20.59 0.48 -9.48
N ILE A 56 -21.90 0.50 -9.82
CA ILE A 56 -22.90 -0.38 -9.20
C ILE A 56 -22.68 -1.83 -9.63
N ASP A 57 -22.49 -2.07 -10.92
CA ASP A 57 -22.32 -3.43 -11.43
C ASP A 57 -20.99 -4.05 -10.95
N GLU A 58 -19.91 -3.27 -10.93
CA GLU A 58 -18.61 -3.67 -10.42
C GLU A 58 -18.67 -3.93 -8.90
N HIS A 59 -19.40 -3.09 -8.14
CA HIS A 59 -19.66 -3.34 -6.72
C HIS A 59 -20.42 -4.68 -6.52
N GLN A 60 -21.46 -4.95 -7.30
CA GLN A 60 -22.20 -6.21 -7.23
C GLN A 60 -21.34 -7.39 -7.59
N ALA A 61 -20.44 -7.27 -8.57
CA ALA A 61 -19.49 -8.33 -8.92
C ALA A 61 -18.62 -8.71 -7.73
N VAL A 62 -18.10 -7.74 -6.96
CA VAL A 62 -17.33 -8.00 -5.75
C VAL A 62 -18.18 -8.69 -4.67
N ARG A 63 -19.45 -8.29 -4.51
CA ARG A 63 -20.33 -8.87 -3.48
C ARG A 63 -20.79 -10.29 -3.80
N GLN A 64 -21.01 -10.62 -5.07
CA GLN A 64 -21.62 -11.88 -5.50
C GLN A 64 -20.63 -12.86 -6.11
N HIS A 65 -19.52 -12.37 -6.63
CA HIS A 65 -18.51 -13.13 -7.38
C HIS A 65 -17.09 -12.78 -6.95
N CYS A 66 -16.38 -12.06 -7.81
CA CYS A 66 -15.02 -11.62 -7.55
C CYS A 66 -14.72 -10.33 -8.35
N GLY A 67 -14.01 -9.40 -7.73
CA GLY A 67 -13.42 -8.23 -8.38
C GLY A 67 -11.91 -8.20 -8.19
N VAL A 68 -11.22 -7.61 -9.15
CA VAL A 68 -9.78 -7.38 -9.10
C VAL A 68 -9.51 -5.88 -9.13
N PHE A 69 -8.72 -5.41 -8.16
CA PHE A 69 -8.37 -4.01 -8.00
C PHE A 69 -6.86 -3.85 -8.17
N ASP A 70 -6.46 -2.91 -9.03
CA ASP A 70 -5.09 -2.40 -9.01
C ASP A 70 -4.91 -1.51 -7.77
N VAL A 71 -4.07 -1.94 -6.87
CA VAL A 71 -3.69 -1.20 -5.68
C VAL A 71 -2.18 -0.94 -5.63
N SER A 72 -1.52 -1.00 -6.80
CA SER A 72 -0.08 -0.75 -6.97
C SER A 72 0.34 0.69 -6.67
N HIS A 73 -0.59 1.56 -6.33
CA HIS A 73 -0.32 2.92 -5.85
C HIS A 73 0.10 2.95 -4.37
N MET A 74 -0.14 1.87 -3.63
CA MET A 74 0.28 1.75 -2.23
C MET A 74 1.80 1.79 -2.11
N GLY A 75 2.29 2.02 -0.90
CA GLY A 75 3.72 2.03 -0.62
C GLY A 75 4.14 0.81 0.19
N GLU A 76 5.34 0.32 -0.07
CA GLU A 76 5.92 -0.83 0.60
C GLU A 76 7.27 -0.48 1.20
N VAL A 77 7.45 -0.87 2.46
CA VAL A 77 8.69 -0.70 3.21
C VAL A 77 9.06 -2.01 3.86
N ARG A 78 10.30 -2.49 3.66
CA ARG A 78 10.82 -3.64 4.37
C ARG A 78 11.72 -3.19 5.51
N VAL A 79 11.51 -3.76 6.68
CA VAL A 79 12.32 -3.53 7.87
C VAL A 79 12.92 -4.86 8.30
N SER A 80 14.25 -4.93 8.33
CA SER A 80 14.96 -6.14 8.74
C SER A 80 16.19 -5.79 9.58
N GLY A 81 16.71 -6.77 10.31
CA GLY A 81 17.91 -6.60 11.13
C GLY A 81 17.68 -6.98 12.59
N PRO A 82 18.73 -7.05 13.41
CA PRO A 82 18.67 -7.55 14.79
C PRO A 82 17.64 -6.89 15.69
N ASP A 83 17.34 -5.61 15.44
CA ASP A 83 16.39 -4.83 16.23
C ASP A 83 15.06 -4.56 15.50
N ALA A 84 14.76 -5.28 14.39
CA ALA A 84 13.56 -4.99 13.58
C ALA A 84 12.27 -5.10 14.38
N GLU A 85 12.10 -6.14 15.21
CA GLU A 85 10.92 -6.30 16.07
C GLU A 85 10.77 -5.13 17.06
N LYS A 86 11.86 -4.75 17.73
CA LYS A 86 11.85 -3.64 18.67
C LYS A 86 11.51 -2.31 17.99
N TYR A 87 12.08 -2.09 16.81
CA TYR A 87 11.83 -0.88 16.03
C TYR A 87 10.38 -0.81 15.57
N VAL A 88 9.86 -1.87 14.94
CA VAL A 88 8.46 -1.89 14.48
C VAL A 88 7.51 -1.74 15.68
N ASN A 89 7.79 -2.41 16.79
CA ASN A 89 6.99 -2.26 18.02
C ASN A 89 7.07 -0.84 18.61
N HIS A 90 8.15 -0.11 18.37
CA HIS A 90 8.33 1.28 18.82
C HIS A 90 7.48 2.27 18.01
N ILE A 91 7.34 2.05 16.70
CA ILE A 91 6.64 2.98 15.79
C ILE A 91 5.17 2.66 15.58
N PHE A 92 4.71 1.48 15.99
CA PHE A 92 3.40 0.93 15.69
C PHE A 92 2.53 0.77 16.94
N THR A 93 1.23 0.97 16.81
CA THR A 93 0.31 0.99 17.98
C THR A 93 -0.08 -0.39 18.49
N ASN A 94 0.17 -1.48 17.76
CA ASN A 94 -0.03 -2.83 18.28
C ASN A 94 1.26 -3.38 18.89
N ASP A 95 1.11 -4.20 19.93
CA ASP A 95 2.21 -5.02 20.43
C ASP A 95 2.41 -6.23 19.51
N ILE A 96 3.55 -6.23 18.80
CA ILE A 96 3.94 -7.30 17.88
C ILE A 96 5.05 -8.18 18.44
N LYS A 97 5.39 -8.00 19.71
CA LYS A 97 6.41 -8.81 20.37
C LYS A 97 6.06 -10.30 20.27
N ASP A 98 7.05 -11.10 19.93
CA ASP A 98 6.91 -12.55 19.76
C ASP A 98 5.81 -12.95 18.76
N ALA A 99 5.45 -12.05 17.80
CA ALA A 99 4.47 -12.34 16.77
C ALA A 99 4.87 -13.58 15.96
N PRO A 100 3.93 -14.50 15.68
CA PRO A 100 4.22 -15.66 14.85
C PRO A 100 4.49 -15.22 13.40
N GLN A 101 5.41 -15.92 12.73
CA GLN A 101 5.64 -15.73 11.30
C GLN A 101 4.35 -15.93 10.50
N GLY A 102 4.15 -15.10 9.50
CA GLY A 102 2.95 -15.09 8.67
C GLY A 102 1.77 -14.32 9.26
N LYS A 103 1.90 -13.73 10.47
CA LYS A 103 0.85 -12.89 11.05
C LYS A 103 0.88 -11.47 10.48
N ILE A 104 -0.32 -10.91 10.29
CA ILE A 104 -0.52 -9.52 9.86
C ILE A 104 -1.24 -8.75 10.97
N TYR A 105 -0.84 -7.49 11.14
CA TYR A 105 -1.46 -6.55 12.06
C TYR A 105 -1.85 -5.27 11.32
N TYR A 106 -3.05 -4.78 11.58
CA TYR A 106 -3.48 -3.44 11.19
C TYR A 106 -3.38 -2.51 12.39
N GLY A 107 -2.87 -1.33 12.21
CA GLY A 107 -2.75 -0.32 13.25
C GLY A 107 -2.23 1.00 12.71
N MET A 108 -1.67 1.82 13.58
CA MET A 108 -1.29 3.20 13.24
C MET A 108 0.15 3.49 13.67
N MET A 109 0.77 4.46 13.01
CA MET A 109 1.86 5.28 13.54
C MET A 109 1.27 6.57 14.07
N CYS A 110 1.74 7.02 15.22
CA CYS A 110 1.22 8.22 15.89
C CYS A 110 2.32 9.21 16.24
N TYR A 111 1.99 10.49 16.15
CA TYR A 111 2.83 11.57 16.71
C TYR A 111 2.79 11.54 18.24
N PRO A 112 3.77 12.15 18.93
CA PRO A 112 3.80 12.21 20.40
C PRO A 112 2.55 12.85 21.04
N ASN A 113 1.84 13.71 20.29
CA ASN A 113 0.61 14.34 20.74
C ASN A 113 -0.65 13.47 20.53
N GLY A 114 -0.50 12.22 20.03
CA GLY A 114 -1.57 11.30 19.74
C GLY A 114 -2.22 11.47 18.37
N GLY A 115 -1.79 12.44 17.56
CA GLY A 115 -2.25 12.58 16.17
C GLY A 115 -1.72 11.43 15.31
N THR A 116 -2.51 11.00 14.33
CA THR A 116 -2.15 9.91 13.41
C THR A 116 -1.13 10.38 12.39
N VAL A 117 -0.02 9.67 12.25
CA VAL A 117 0.90 9.81 11.12
C VAL A 117 0.28 9.12 9.90
N ASP A 118 0.00 7.83 10.01
CA ASP A 118 -0.74 7.03 9.03
C ASP A 118 -1.29 5.75 9.68
N ASP A 119 -2.27 5.11 9.04
CA ASP A 119 -2.68 3.74 9.32
C ASP A 119 -2.04 2.80 8.30
N LEU A 120 -1.68 1.60 8.74
CA LEU A 120 -0.83 0.70 7.96
C LEU A 120 -1.02 -0.77 8.35
N LEU A 121 -0.55 -1.64 7.47
CA LEU A 121 -0.44 -3.07 7.70
C LEU A 121 1.02 -3.45 7.95
N VAL A 122 1.25 -4.28 8.98
CA VAL A 122 2.54 -4.85 9.31
C VAL A 122 2.47 -6.36 9.13
N TYR A 123 3.28 -6.90 8.25
CA TYR A 123 3.41 -8.31 7.91
C TYR A 123 4.67 -8.89 8.55
N LYS A 124 4.54 -9.91 9.40
CA LYS A 124 5.66 -10.67 9.94
C LYS A 124 6.13 -11.71 8.93
N MET A 125 7.14 -11.36 8.13
CA MET A 125 7.63 -12.22 7.05
C MET A 125 8.56 -13.33 7.55
N GLY A 126 9.37 -13.04 8.57
CA GLY A 126 10.33 -13.96 9.13
C GLY A 126 10.88 -13.50 10.47
N HIS A 127 11.93 -14.17 10.95
CA HIS A 127 12.63 -13.70 12.14
C HIS A 127 13.28 -12.35 11.84
N GLN A 128 12.93 -11.31 12.66
CA GLN A 128 13.45 -9.95 12.47
C GLN A 128 13.29 -9.40 11.02
N ASP A 129 12.15 -9.70 10.40
CA ASP A 129 11.86 -9.32 9.02
C ASP A 129 10.37 -8.99 8.87
N TYR A 130 10.10 -7.75 8.50
CA TYR A 130 8.77 -7.17 8.39
C TYR A 130 8.57 -6.49 7.05
N PHE A 131 7.39 -6.69 6.48
CA PHE A 131 6.92 -5.97 5.29
C PHE A 131 5.77 -5.06 5.72
N ILE A 132 5.87 -3.79 5.42
CA ILE A 132 4.93 -2.76 5.87
C ILE A 132 4.29 -2.12 4.65
N VAL A 133 2.95 -2.06 4.65
CA VAL A 133 2.16 -1.45 3.57
C VAL A 133 1.55 -0.15 4.07
N ILE A 134 1.84 0.95 3.38
CA ILE A 134 1.48 2.32 3.72
C ILE A 134 0.64 2.97 2.63
N ASN A 135 -0.12 4.01 2.98
CA ASN A 135 -1.03 4.67 2.06
C ASN A 135 -0.30 5.53 1.00
N ALA A 136 -0.79 5.46 -0.24
CA ALA A 136 -0.19 6.12 -1.41
C ALA A 136 0.10 7.61 -1.20
N ALA A 137 -0.86 8.36 -0.69
CA ALA A 137 -0.73 9.81 -0.50
C ALA A 137 0.28 10.19 0.59
N ASN A 138 0.69 9.24 1.42
CA ASN A 138 1.53 9.44 2.59
C ASN A 138 2.94 8.84 2.45
N ILE A 139 3.26 8.18 1.34
CA ILE A 139 4.51 7.40 1.17
C ILE A 139 5.74 8.20 1.59
N ASP A 140 5.94 9.37 1.02
CA ASP A 140 7.15 10.17 1.30
C ASP A 140 7.21 10.61 2.76
N LYS A 141 6.10 11.08 3.31
CA LYS A 141 5.96 11.49 4.71
C LYS A 141 6.24 10.32 5.66
N ASP A 142 5.66 9.16 5.38
CA ASP A 142 5.75 7.99 6.24
C ASP A 142 7.16 7.39 6.24
N VAL A 143 7.77 7.29 5.05
CA VAL A 143 9.16 6.82 4.92
C VAL A 143 10.13 7.76 5.63
N GLU A 144 9.95 9.08 5.51
CA GLU A 144 10.77 10.06 6.22
C GLU A 144 10.57 9.97 7.73
N TRP A 145 9.32 9.83 8.18
CA TRP A 145 9.00 9.67 9.60
C TRP A 145 9.62 8.38 10.16
N MET A 146 9.50 7.25 9.45
CA MET A 146 10.13 5.99 9.82
C MET A 146 11.66 6.12 9.94
N LYS A 147 12.32 6.75 8.97
CA LYS A 147 13.77 7.01 9.00
C LYS A 147 14.16 7.87 10.19
N GLY A 148 13.37 8.89 10.50
CA GLY A 148 13.61 9.78 11.63
C GLY A 148 13.52 9.11 13.00
N HIS A 149 12.86 7.93 13.08
CA HIS A 149 12.72 7.16 14.32
C HIS A 149 13.59 5.88 14.34
N ALA A 150 14.51 5.74 13.39
CA ALA A 150 15.38 4.57 13.27
C ALA A 150 16.68 4.69 14.11
N GLU A 151 17.01 5.87 14.64
CA GLU A 151 18.20 6.08 15.43
C GLU A 151 18.24 5.17 16.66
N GLY A 152 19.35 4.50 16.87
CA GLY A 152 19.56 3.59 18.00
C GLY A 152 19.08 2.14 17.78
N PHE A 153 18.54 1.83 16.58
CA PHE A 153 18.17 0.48 16.19
C PHE A 153 19.10 -0.06 15.10
N ASP A 154 19.55 -1.29 15.28
CA ASP A 154 20.33 -2.00 14.25
C ASP A 154 19.37 -2.65 13.24
N ILE A 155 18.97 -1.84 12.25
CA ILE A 155 18.00 -2.22 11.21
C ILE A 155 18.42 -1.74 9.83
N THR A 156 17.89 -2.42 8.82
CA THR A 156 17.80 -1.93 7.45
C THR A 156 16.34 -1.54 7.18
N LEU A 157 16.12 -0.28 6.81
CA LEU A 157 14.83 0.23 6.35
C LEU A 157 14.92 0.45 4.84
N ASP A 158 14.21 -0.37 4.09
CA ASP A 158 14.25 -0.42 2.63
C ASP A 158 12.89 0.01 2.06
N HIS A 159 12.84 1.22 1.51
CA HIS A 159 11.68 1.68 0.75
C HIS A 159 11.67 0.97 -0.60
N CYS A 160 10.78 0.03 -0.78
CA CYS A 160 10.77 -0.90 -1.91
C CYS A 160 9.54 -0.78 -2.83
N SER A 161 8.75 0.28 -2.72
CA SER A 161 7.53 0.47 -3.51
C SER A 161 7.74 0.36 -5.02
N ASP A 162 8.87 0.83 -5.53
CA ASP A 162 9.17 0.78 -6.98
C ASP A 162 9.40 -0.65 -7.50
N ARG A 163 9.53 -1.64 -6.63
CA ARG A 163 9.77 -3.03 -7.01
C ARG A 163 8.50 -3.87 -7.04
N TYR A 164 7.41 -3.35 -6.48
CA TYR A 164 6.16 -4.08 -6.35
C TYR A 164 5.04 -3.44 -7.16
N GLY A 165 4.26 -4.29 -7.82
CA GLY A 165 2.88 -4.03 -8.12
C GLY A 165 2.01 -4.79 -7.11
N GLN A 166 0.80 -4.33 -6.91
CA GLN A 166 -0.12 -4.93 -5.93
C GLN A 166 -1.52 -5.07 -6.54
N LEU A 167 -2.09 -6.28 -6.44
CA LEU A 167 -3.49 -6.56 -6.77
C LEU A 167 -4.27 -6.96 -5.54
N ALA A 168 -5.51 -6.50 -5.43
CA ALA A 168 -6.49 -7.03 -4.49
C ALA A 168 -7.54 -7.85 -5.25
N VAL A 169 -7.66 -9.13 -4.92
CA VAL A 169 -8.61 -10.08 -5.51
C VAL A 169 -9.67 -10.36 -4.45
N GLN A 170 -10.87 -9.80 -4.61
CA GLN A 170 -11.86 -9.68 -3.54
C GLN A 170 -13.24 -10.21 -3.98
N GLY A 171 -13.88 -10.96 -3.10
CA GLY A 171 -15.23 -11.51 -3.30
C GLY A 171 -15.34 -12.96 -2.86
N PRO A 172 -16.56 -13.51 -2.74
CA PRO A 172 -16.78 -14.88 -2.27
C PRO A 172 -16.12 -15.96 -3.15
N GLU A 173 -15.90 -15.66 -4.43
CA GLU A 173 -15.23 -16.57 -5.38
C GLU A 173 -13.72 -16.36 -5.46
N SER A 174 -13.15 -15.44 -4.68
CA SER A 174 -11.72 -15.12 -4.73
C SER A 174 -10.80 -16.34 -4.52
N PRO A 175 -11.07 -17.30 -3.59
CA PRO A 175 -10.21 -18.48 -3.46
C PRO A 175 -10.15 -19.32 -4.73
N GLN A 176 -11.28 -19.44 -5.44
CA GLN A 176 -11.36 -20.19 -6.68
C GLN A 176 -10.66 -19.47 -7.83
N VAL A 177 -10.82 -18.13 -7.90
CA VAL A 177 -10.10 -17.29 -8.89
C VAL A 177 -8.59 -17.40 -8.71
N MET A 178 -8.11 -17.32 -7.45
CA MET A 178 -6.69 -17.50 -7.14
C MET A 178 -6.16 -18.84 -7.66
N LEU A 179 -6.91 -19.92 -7.46
CA LEU A 179 -6.51 -21.26 -7.89
C LEU A 179 -6.61 -21.43 -9.42
N ASP A 180 -7.76 -21.12 -10.02
CA ASP A 180 -8.06 -21.47 -11.41
C ASP A 180 -7.38 -20.55 -12.43
N ILE A 181 -7.23 -19.27 -12.10
CA ILE A 181 -6.68 -18.26 -13.00
C ILE A 181 -5.18 -18.07 -12.76
N LEU A 182 -4.76 -17.98 -11.50
CA LEU A 182 -3.37 -17.69 -11.14
C LEU A 182 -2.57 -18.95 -10.78
N GLY A 183 -3.23 -20.12 -10.63
CA GLY A 183 -2.57 -21.35 -10.20
C GLY A 183 -2.10 -21.32 -8.74
N LEU A 184 -2.61 -20.38 -7.94
CA LEU A 184 -2.17 -20.15 -6.56
C LEU A 184 -3.15 -20.79 -5.58
N ASN A 185 -2.77 -21.93 -5.00
CA ASN A 185 -3.56 -22.49 -3.89
C ASN A 185 -3.25 -21.73 -2.59
N CYS A 186 -4.22 -20.94 -2.14
CA CYS A 186 -4.12 -20.12 -0.94
C CYS A 186 -5.13 -20.52 0.14
N ASN A 187 -5.71 -21.73 0.06
CA ASN A 187 -6.71 -22.22 1.02
C ASN A 187 -6.15 -22.45 2.44
N ASP A 188 -4.83 -22.55 2.58
CA ASP A 188 -4.11 -22.65 3.85
C ASP A 188 -3.98 -21.30 4.57
N LEU A 189 -4.14 -20.17 3.86
CA LEU A 189 -4.14 -18.86 4.50
C LEU A 189 -5.45 -18.62 5.23
N VAL A 190 -5.36 -18.20 6.48
CA VAL A 190 -6.49 -17.66 7.24
C VAL A 190 -6.48 -16.13 7.17
N PHE A 191 -7.60 -15.51 7.53
CA PHE A 191 -7.71 -14.06 7.49
C PHE A 191 -6.61 -13.39 8.34
N TYR A 192 -5.96 -12.36 7.79
CA TYR A 192 -4.81 -11.65 8.34
C TYR A 192 -3.57 -12.53 8.52
N THR A 193 -3.32 -13.39 7.53
CA THR A 193 -2.04 -14.09 7.38
C THR A 193 -1.44 -13.91 5.99
N VAL A 194 -0.13 -14.11 5.90
CA VAL A 194 0.69 -13.93 4.69
C VAL A 194 1.62 -15.12 4.49
N LYS A 195 1.93 -15.40 3.24
CA LYS A 195 3.01 -16.31 2.83
C LYS A 195 3.76 -15.75 1.62
N THR A 196 5.00 -16.17 1.47
CA THR A 196 5.75 -16.03 0.22
C THR A 196 5.55 -17.28 -0.62
N ILE A 197 5.36 -17.11 -1.92
CA ILE A 197 5.25 -18.20 -2.90
C ILE A 197 6.38 -18.01 -3.91
N THR A 198 7.18 -19.05 -4.12
CA THR A 198 8.17 -19.08 -5.18
C THR A 198 7.53 -19.66 -6.45
N LEU A 199 7.54 -18.88 -7.52
CA LEU A 199 7.02 -19.25 -8.82
C LEU A 199 7.97 -20.21 -9.56
N ALA A 200 7.51 -20.79 -10.67
CA ALA A 200 8.28 -21.77 -11.44
C ALA A 200 9.58 -21.20 -12.05
N ASP A 201 9.62 -19.90 -12.31
CA ASP A 201 10.80 -19.17 -12.81
C ASP A 201 11.76 -18.72 -11.69
N GLY A 202 11.39 -18.96 -10.43
CA GLY A 202 12.16 -18.59 -9.24
C GLY A 202 11.82 -17.21 -8.68
N GLU A 203 10.90 -16.46 -9.28
CA GLU A 203 10.39 -15.22 -8.70
C GLU A 203 9.62 -15.50 -7.42
N GLU A 204 9.77 -14.64 -6.42
CA GLU A 204 9.01 -14.69 -5.18
C GLU A 204 7.92 -13.62 -5.19
N ILE A 205 6.70 -14.06 -4.91
CA ILE A 205 5.55 -13.19 -4.67
C ILE A 205 5.07 -13.31 -3.23
N ILE A 206 4.49 -12.25 -2.72
CA ILE A 206 3.86 -12.22 -1.39
C ILE A 206 2.36 -12.31 -1.60
N VAL A 207 1.69 -13.21 -0.88
CA VAL A 207 0.24 -13.35 -0.91
C VAL A 207 -0.30 -13.29 0.50
N SER A 208 -1.24 -12.40 0.75
CA SER A 208 -1.95 -12.25 2.02
C SER A 208 -3.44 -12.50 1.87
N ARG A 209 -4.10 -13.00 2.91
CA ARG A 209 -5.56 -13.07 2.97
C ARG A 209 -6.07 -11.83 3.72
N THR A 210 -6.10 -10.73 2.99
CA THR A 210 -6.44 -9.39 3.45
C THR A 210 -7.31 -8.66 2.44
N GLY A 211 -7.87 -7.53 2.85
CA GLY A 211 -8.68 -6.63 2.07
C GLY A 211 -9.55 -5.78 3.01
N TYR A 212 -10.24 -4.81 2.46
CA TYR A 212 -11.15 -3.94 3.21
C TYR A 212 -12.52 -3.78 2.50
N THR A 213 -12.86 -4.75 1.65
CA THR A 213 -14.15 -4.79 0.94
C THR A 213 -15.30 -5.34 1.79
N GLY A 214 -14.97 -6.01 2.90
CA GLY A 214 -15.93 -6.76 3.72
C GLY A 214 -16.21 -8.17 3.19
N GLU A 215 -15.67 -8.52 2.03
CA GLU A 215 -15.70 -9.86 1.47
C GLU A 215 -14.41 -10.61 1.74
N ASP A 216 -14.42 -11.92 1.53
CA ASP A 216 -13.20 -12.73 1.48
C ASP A 216 -12.32 -12.27 0.31
N GLY A 217 -11.00 -12.32 0.49
CA GLY A 217 -10.11 -11.86 -0.55
C GLY A 217 -8.63 -11.99 -0.21
N PHE A 218 -7.84 -11.71 -1.24
CA PHE A 218 -6.39 -11.80 -1.18
C PHE A 218 -5.76 -10.53 -1.74
N GLU A 219 -4.56 -10.23 -1.26
CA GLU A 219 -3.69 -9.23 -1.86
C GLU A 219 -2.41 -9.92 -2.32
N ILE A 220 -1.96 -9.56 -3.53
CA ILE A 220 -0.78 -10.15 -4.19
C ILE A 220 0.21 -9.02 -4.42
N TYR A 221 1.45 -9.24 -4.01
CA TYR A 221 2.58 -8.33 -4.26
C TYR A 221 3.60 -9.08 -5.08
N GLY A 222 3.95 -8.56 -6.23
CA GLY A 222 4.93 -9.15 -7.15
C GLY A 222 5.67 -8.08 -7.94
N SER A 223 6.60 -8.49 -8.79
CA SER A 223 7.23 -7.57 -9.72
C SER A 223 6.19 -6.94 -10.67
N HIS A 224 6.52 -5.81 -11.27
CA HIS A 224 5.65 -5.16 -12.25
C HIS A 224 5.36 -6.06 -13.48
N ASP A 225 6.28 -6.97 -13.80
CA ASP A 225 6.11 -7.90 -14.93
C ASP A 225 5.14 -9.04 -14.57
N TYR A 226 5.10 -9.44 -13.29
CA TYR A 226 4.19 -10.48 -12.80
C TYR A 226 2.76 -9.95 -12.66
N ILE A 227 2.59 -8.73 -12.16
CA ILE A 227 1.30 -8.10 -11.91
C ILE A 227 0.65 -7.64 -13.22
#